data_bd66a15eea61c18f9f61170ad0dae086
#
_entry.id   bd66a15eea61c18f9f61170ad0dae086
#
_cell.length_a   1.000
_cell.length_b   1.000
_cell.length_c   1.000
_cell.angle_alpha   90.00
_cell.angle_beta   90.00
_cell.angle_gamma   90.00
#
_symmetry.space_group_name_H-M   'P 1'
#
loop_
_entity.id
_entity.type
_entity.pdbx_description
1 polymer ?
#
loop_
_entity_poly.entity_id
_entity_poly.type
_entity_poly.pdbx_seq_one_letter_code
_entity_poly.pdbx_strand_id
1 'polypeptide(L)'
;MREKIAIIGSGISGISAAYLLSSKYDVYLFEKNNRLGGHTRTIYVEESTKTIPVDTGFIVFNENNYPDLTNFFKLLDVKCKNSDMSFAVSNQDPQIEYSGKNIFSLFANFRNVFSFNFFKMLFEIRKLYLLCNSLKISDLEQTKTLNDFLKTNNFSTYLI
;
A
#
# COMPACT_ATOMS: atom_id res chain seq x y z
N MET A 1 -28.04 28.93 13.02
CA MET A 1 -26.60 28.77 13.22
C MET A 1 -26.25 27.33 12.79
N ARG A 2 -25.15 27.15 12.07
CA ARG A 2 -24.68 25.80 11.75
C ARG A 2 -24.10 25.14 13.02
N GLU A 3 -24.30 23.86 13.14
CA GLU A 3 -23.71 23.07 14.21
C GLU A 3 -22.19 22.98 14.01
N LYS A 4 -21.42 23.02 15.11
CA LYS A 4 -19.95 23.00 15.09
C LYS A 4 -19.42 21.60 15.26
N ILE A 5 -18.47 21.20 14.41
CA ILE A 5 -17.81 19.90 14.46
C ILE A 5 -16.30 20.10 14.56
N ALA A 6 -15.66 19.41 15.52
CA ALA A 6 -14.21 19.34 15.65
C ALA A 6 -13.70 18.04 15.03
N ILE A 7 -12.69 18.14 14.15
CA ILE A 7 -11.98 17.00 13.56
C ILE A 7 -10.53 17.04 14.03
N ILE A 8 -10.04 15.94 14.58
CA ILE A 8 -8.68 15.84 15.11
C ILE A 8 -7.82 15.05 14.14
N GLY A 9 -6.77 15.71 13.63
CA GLY A 9 -5.84 15.17 12.66
C GLY A 9 -6.20 15.49 11.21
N SER A 10 -5.20 15.94 10.45
CA SER A 10 -5.31 16.34 9.04
C SER A 10 -4.73 15.31 8.07
N GLY A 11 -4.73 14.03 8.43
CA GLY A 11 -4.51 12.95 7.46
C GLY A 11 -5.66 12.84 6.48
N ILE A 12 -5.56 11.93 5.50
CA ILE A 12 -6.57 11.77 4.44
C ILE A 12 -7.99 11.61 5.01
N SER A 13 -8.17 10.86 6.08
CA SER A 13 -9.48 10.65 6.71
C SER A 13 -10.05 11.93 7.30
N GLY A 14 -9.24 12.72 8.01
CA GLY A 14 -9.67 13.98 8.62
C GLY A 14 -9.99 15.06 7.56
N ILE A 15 -9.15 15.15 6.52
CA ILE A 15 -9.36 16.10 5.42
C ILE A 15 -10.63 15.73 4.62
N SER A 16 -10.83 14.44 4.31
CA SER A 16 -12.02 13.97 3.61
C SER A 16 -13.30 14.23 4.41
N ALA A 17 -13.26 13.94 5.72
CA ALA A 17 -14.39 14.22 6.61
C ALA A 17 -14.67 15.72 6.69
N ALA A 18 -13.62 16.56 6.84
CA ALA A 18 -13.78 18.01 6.86
C ALA A 18 -14.40 18.54 5.58
N TYR A 19 -13.93 18.09 4.43
CA TYR A 19 -14.44 18.47 3.13
C TYR A 19 -15.94 18.12 2.98
N LEU A 20 -16.31 16.88 3.26
CA LEU A 20 -17.67 16.38 3.09
C LEU A 20 -18.66 17.05 4.08
N LEU A 21 -18.22 17.30 5.31
CA LEU A 21 -19.07 17.90 6.35
C LEU A 21 -19.19 19.43 6.23
N SER A 22 -18.23 20.10 5.62
CA SER A 22 -18.20 21.57 5.50
C SER A 22 -19.42 22.17 4.79
N SER A 23 -20.10 21.38 3.96
CA SER A 23 -21.34 21.81 3.30
C SER A 23 -22.51 22.04 4.26
N LYS A 24 -22.54 21.34 5.41
CA LYS A 24 -23.65 21.34 6.39
C LYS A 24 -23.27 21.93 7.73
N TYR A 25 -22.00 21.83 8.13
CA TYR A 25 -21.49 22.14 9.47
C TYR A 25 -20.39 23.19 9.44
N ASP A 26 -20.18 23.86 10.57
CA ASP A 26 -19.00 24.69 10.81
C ASP A 26 -17.88 23.79 11.31
N VAL A 27 -16.97 23.39 10.41
CA VAL A 27 -15.93 22.41 10.69
C VAL A 27 -14.65 23.07 11.17
N TYR A 28 -14.12 22.59 12.28
CA TYR A 28 -12.83 22.96 12.87
C TYR A 28 -11.88 21.78 12.75
N LEU A 29 -10.84 21.90 11.92
CA LEU A 29 -9.81 20.88 11.75
C LEU A 29 -8.59 21.22 12.60
N PHE A 30 -8.23 20.33 13.54
CA PHE A 30 -7.09 20.47 14.41
C PHE A 30 -5.94 19.56 13.98
N GLU A 31 -4.77 20.13 13.80
CA GLU A 31 -3.53 19.39 13.45
C GLU A 31 -2.43 19.75 14.44
N LYS A 32 -1.70 18.71 14.89
CA LYS A 32 -0.60 18.85 15.83
C LYS A 32 0.67 19.41 15.16
N ASN A 33 0.89 19.02 13.91
CA ASN A 33 2.07 19.42 13.16
C ASN A 33 1.83 20.76 12.44
N ASN A 34 2.90 21.38 11.99
CA ASN A 34 2.86 22.61 11.19
C ASN A 34 2.50 22.38 9.70
N ARG A 35 2.13 21.15 9.32
CA ARG A 35 1.72 20.78 7.98
C ARG A 35 0.46 19.90 7.99
N LEU A 36 -0.35 19.99 6.95
CA LEU A 36 -1.47 19.12 6.68
C LEU A 36 -1.04 17.88 5.88
N GLY A 37 -1.93 16.87 5.78
CA GLY A 37 -1.76 15.71 4.91
C GLY A 37 -1.38 14.41 5.62
N GLY A 38 -0.87 14.47 6.86
CA GLY A 38 -0.51 13.27 7.62
C GLY A 38 0.56 12.44 6.90
N HIS A 39 0.22 11.20 6.51
CA HIS A 39 1.11 10.30 5.77
C HIS A 39 1.33 10.76 4.31
N THR A 40 0.38 11.45 3.72
CA THR A 40 0.54 12.06 2.40
C THR A 40 1.47 13.26 2.51
N ARG A 41 2.60 13.23 1.80
CA ARG A 41 3.62 14.27 1.89
C ARG A 41 4.33 14.47 0.58
N THR A 42 4.32 15.72 0.09
CA THR A 42 5.14 16.16 -1.05
C THR A 42 6.26 17.06 -0.53
N ILE A 43 7.49 16.82 -0.95
CA ILE A 43 8.67 17.64 -0.69
C ILE A 43 9.04 18.33 -1.99
N TYR A 44 9.35 19.61 -1.92
CA TYR A 44 9.84 20.37 -3.05
C TYR A 44 11.36 20.39 -3.04
N VAL A 45 11.97 19.85 -4.09
CA VAL A 45 13.44 19.79 -4.26
C VAL A 45 13.85 20.85 -5.27
N GLU A 46 14.74 21.76 -4.86
CA GLU A 46 15.31 22.77 -5.73
C GLU A 46 16.43 22.14 -6.57
N GLU A 47 16.28 22.18 -7.89
CA GLU A 47 17.30 21.73 -8.84
C GLU A 47 17.63 22.85 -9.83
N SER A 48 18.82 23.42 -9.70
CA SER A 48 19.42 24.49 -10.53
C SER A 48 18.46 25.52 -11.17
N THR A 49 17.45 25.10 -11.90
CA THR A 49 16.52 25.99 -12.65
C THR A 49 15.05 25.71 -12.39
N LYS A 50 14.71 24.71 -11.59
CA LYS A 50 13.31 24.32 -11.35
C LYS A 50 13.11 23.63 -10.00
N THR A 51 11.93 23.82 -9.43
CA THR A 51 11.47 23.12 -8.24
C THR A 51 10.71 21.87 -8.65
N ILE A 52 11.13 20.71 -8.15
CA ILE A 52 10.53 19.42 -8.46
C ILE A 52 9.72 18.96 -7.26
N PRO A 53 8.40 18.76 -7.38
CA PRO A 53 7.59 18.13 -6.34
C PRO A 53 7.87 16.62 -6.30
N VAL A 54 8.22 16.11 -5.12
CA VAL A 54 8.52 14.70 -4.88
C VAL A 54 7.60 14.17 -3.78
N ASP A 55 6.74 13.23 -4.12
CA ASP A 55 5.91 12.54 -3.15
C ASP A 55 6.73 11.53 -2.36
N THR A 56 6.65 11.57 -1.02
CA THR A 56 7.54 10.80 -0.13
C THR A 56 6.79 9.84 0.80
N GLY A 57 5.49 9.97 0.90
CA GLY A 57 4.68 9.11 1.74
C GLY A 57 3.88 8.10 0.91
N PHE A 58 2.57 8.29 0.85
CA PHE A 58 1.69 7.51 -0.01
C PHE A 58 1.82 8.02 -1.46
N ILE A 59 2.55 7.30 -2.29
CA ILE A 59 2.95 7.73 -3.64
C ILE A 59 2.23 6.99 -4.77
N VAL A 60 1.66 5.83 -4.49
CA VAL A 60 0.94 5.00 -5.48
C VAL A 60 -0.31 4.40 -4.88
N PHE A 61 -1.34 4.21 -5.68
CA PHE A 61 -2.57 3.50 -5.30
C PHE A 61 -3.12 2.73 -6.49
N ASN A 62 -4.06 1.84 -6.22
CA ASN A 62 -4.74 1.01 -7.20
C ASN A 62 -6.24 1.28 -7.10
N GLU A 63 -6.86 1.66 -8.20
CA GLU A 63 -8.27 2.09 -8.22
C GLU A 63 -9.23 1.02 -7.70
N ASN A 64 -8.93 -0.26 -7.95
CA ASN A 64 -9.78 -1.37 -7.52
C ASN A 64 -9.74 -1.57 -5.99
N ASN A 65 -8.58 -1.33 -5.37
CA ASN A 65 -8.39 -1.53 -3.94
C ASN A 65 -8.73 -0.29 -3.10
N TYR A 66 -8.80 0.89 -3.75
CA TYR A 66 -9.06 2.17 -3.11
C TYR A 66 -10.22 2.92 -3.78
N PRO A 67 -11.44 2.32 -3.86
CA PRO A 67 -12.56 2.93 -4.58
C PRO A 67 -12.98 4.28 -4.01
N ASP A 68 -12.99 4.44 -2.69
CA ASP A 68 -13.38 5.69 -2.04
C ASP A 68 -12.36 6.80 -2.29
N LEU A 69 -11.06 6.49 -2.23
CA LEU A 69 -9.99 7.43 -2.57
C LEU A 69 -10.08 7.85 -4.04
N THR A 70 -10.30 6.90 -4.93
CA THR A 70 -10.47 7.14 -6.37
C THR A 70 -11.65 8.09 -6.62
N ASN A 71 -12.78 7.86 -5.97
CA ASN A 71 -13.96 8.71 -6.08
C ASN A 71 -13.70 10.11 -5.50
N PHE A 72 -13.00 10.20 -4.39
CA PHE A 72 -12.62 11.47 -3.78
C PHE A 72 -11.67 12.27 -4.66
N PHE A 73 -10.69 11.64 -5.29
CA PHE A 73 -9.78 12.27 -6.25
C PHE A 73 -10.53 12.79 -7.50
N LYS A 74 -11.49 12.02 -8.01
CA LYS A 74 -12.36 12.47 -9.10
C LYS A 74 -13.21 13.67 -8.70
N LEU A 75 -13.76 13.67 -7.49
CA LEU A 75 -14.55 14.79 -6.97
C LEU A 75 -13.74 16.07 -6.86
N LEU A 76 -12.45 15.97 -6.53
CA LEU A 76 -11.54 17.11 -6.36
C LEU A 76 -10.75 17.44 -7.63
N ASP A 77 -10.99 16.76 -8.75
CA ASP A 77 -10.20 16.85 -10.00
C ASP A 77 -8.69 16.69 -9.78
N VAL A 78 -8.30 15.76 -8.89
CA VAL A 78 -6.89 15.46 -8.64
C VAL A 78 -6.33 14.69 -9.82
N LYS A 79 -5.30 15.25 -10.45
CA LYS A 79 -4.63 14.59 -11.59
C LYS A 79 -3.76 13.44 -11.12
N CYS A 80 -4.07 12.24 -11.59
CA CYS A 80 -3.29 11.04 -11.34
C CYS A 80 -2.50 10.65 -12.60
N LYS A 81 -1.36 10.02 -12.39
CA LYS A 81 -0.46 9.55 -13.45
C LYS A 81 -0.30 8.04 -13.34
N ASN A 82 -0.39 7.34 -14.46
CA ASN A 82 -0.10 5.91 -14.47
C ASN A 82 1.33 5.63 -14.03
N SER A 83 1.49 4.68 -13.13
CA SER A 83 2.77 4.25 -12.58
C SER A 83 2.91 2.73 -12.66
N ASP A 84 4.15 2.25 -12.69
CA ASP A 84 4.46 0.83 -12.64
C ASP A 84 4.59 0.40 -11.17
N MET A 85 3.65 -0.41 -10.70
CA MET A 85 3.63 -0.95 -9.33
C MET A 85 4.31 -2.33 -9.30
N SER A 86 5.53 -2.42 -9.80
CA SER A 86 6.34 -3.63 -9.66
C SER A 86 7.09 -3.64 -8.32
N PHE A 87 7.44 -4.83 -7.88
CA PHE A 87 8.31 -5.03 -6.73
C PHE A 87 9.48 -5.94 -7.11
N ALA A 88 10.57 -5.83 -6.39
CA ALA A 88 11.71 -6.72 -6.50
C ALA A 88 12.12 -7.22 -5.12
N VAL A 89 12.58 -8.45 -5.08
CA VAL A 89 13.12 -9.08 -3.87
C VAL A 89 14.57 -9.44 -4.13
N SER A 90 15.45 -9.07 -3.21
CA SER A 90 16.83 -9.50 -3.17
C SER A 90 17.17 -9.90 -1.74
N ASN A 91 17.55 -11.16 -1.56
CA ASN A 91 17.95 -11.72 -0.27
C ASN A 91 19.23 -12.56 -0.45
N GLN A 92 20.12 -12.52 0.55
CA GLN A 92 21.38 -13.23 0.51
C GLN A 92 21.31 -14.63 1.12
N ASP A 93 20.44 -14.83 2.11
CA ASP A 93 20.24 -16.11 2.78
C ASP A 93 18.73 -16.37 3.03
N PRO A 94 18.12 -17.28 2.27
CA PRO A 94 18.63 -17.93 1.05
C PRO A 94 18.87 -16.94 -0.09
N GLN A 95 19.88 -17.22 -0.93
CA GLN A 95 20.15 -16.36 -2.08
C GLN A 95 19.00 -16.42 -3.08
N ILE A 96 18.24 -15.34 -3.19
CA ILE A 96 17.08 -15.23 -4.06
C ILE A 96 16.96 -13.80 -4.58
N GLU A 97 16.78 -13.67 -5.89
CA GLU A 97 16.56 -12.39 -6.56
C GLU A 97 15.53 -12.55 -7.65
N TYR A 98 14.46 -11.77 -7.58
CA TYR A 98 13.43 -11.76 -8.62
C TYR A 98 12.63 -10.45 -8.58
N SER A 99 11.89 -10.18 -9.66
CA SER A 99 10.93 -9.08 -9.72
C SER A 99 9.56 -9.60 -10.14
N GLY A 100 8.52 -9.04 -9.55
CA GLY A 100 7.12 -9.35 -9.84
C GLY A 100 6.54 -8.65 -11.08
N LYS A 101 7.35 -7.95 -11.88
CA LYS A 101 6.88 -7.17 -13.01
C LYS A 101 6.26 -8.03 -14.13
N ASN A 102 6.93 -9.12 -14.49
CA ASN A 102 6.48 -10.07 -15.52
C ASN A 102 7.18 -11.42 -15.34
N ILE A 103 6.79 -12.42 -16.13
CA ILE A 103 7.35 -13.78 -16.07
C ILE A 103 8.87 -13.77 -16.31
N PHE A 104 9.38 -12.97 -17.24
CA PHE A 104 10.81 -12.90 -17.53
C PHE A 104 11.59 -12.32 -16.34
N SER A 105 11.05 -11.36 -15.64
CA SER A 105 11.69 -10.75 -14.49
C SER A 105 11.71 -11.66 -13.24
N LEU A 106 10.85 -12.67 -13.16
CA LEU A 106 10.96 -13.74 -12.16
C LEU A 106 12.25 -14.56 -12.33
N PHE A 107 12.73 -14.68 -13.56
CA PHE A 107 13.93 -15.44 -13.93
C PHE A 107 15.09 -14.53 -14.32
N ALA A 108 15.09 -13.26 -13.93
CA ALA A 108 16.19 -12.32 -14.17
C ALA A 108 17.53 -12.86 -13.59
N ASN A 109 17.48 -13.53 -12.44
CA ASN A 109 18.56 -14.36 -11.98
C ASN A 109 18.40 -15.78 -12.57
N PHE A 110 19.28 -16.15 -13.50
CA PHE A 110 19.24 -17.43 -14.19
C PHE A 110 19.30 -18.66 -13.25
N ARG A 111 19.87 -18.51 -12.05
CA ARG A 111 19.88 -19.57 -11.02
C ARG A 111 18.47 -19.98 -10.59
N ASN A 112 17.50 -19.07 -10.65
CA ASN A 112 16.12 -19.35 -10.29
C ASN A 112 15.49 -20.41 -11.18
N VAL A 113 15.92 -20.51 -12.47
CA VAL A 113 15.42 -21.52 -13.43
C VAL A 113 15.74 -22.95 -12.98
N PHE A 114 16.84 -23.15 -12.25
CA PHE A 114 17.29 -24.45 -11.78
C PHE A 114 17.01 -24.69 -10.29
N SER A 115 16.34 -23.74 -9.62
CA SER A 115 16.07 -23.82 -8.17
C SER A 115 14.70 -24.44 -7.90
N PHE A 116 14.69 -25.69 -7.42
CA PHE A 116 13.47 -26.36 -6.95
C PHE A 116 12.76 -25.54 -5.85
N ASN A 117 13.54 -24.96 -4.93
CA ASN A 117 13.00 -24.14 -3.84
C ASN A 117 12.33 -22.86 -4.36
N PHE A 118 12.85 -22.26 -5.44
CA PHE A 118 12.22 -21.11 -6.08
C PHE A 118 10.84 -21.46 -6.67
N PHE A 119 10.74 -22.56 -7.40
CA PHE A 119 9.46 -23.03 -7.92
C PHE A 119 8.48 -23.38 -6.79
N LYS A 120 8.96 -24.06 -5.74
CA LYS A 120 8.16 -24.36 -4.56
C LYS A 120 7.59 -23.09 -3.95
N MET A 121 8.41 -22.04 -3.77
CA MET A 121 7.96 -20.73 -3.28
C MET A 121 6.87 -20.13 -4.17
N LEU A 122 7.01 -20.16 -5.51
CA LEU A 122 5.99 -19.67 -6.42
C LEU A 122 4.65 -20.40 -6.28
N PHE A 123 4.69 -21.75 -6.11
CA PHE A 123 3.49 -22.53 -5.82
C PHE A 123 2.88 -22.18 -4.46
N GLU A 124 3.71 -21.94 -3.46
CA GLU A 124 3.26 -21.55 -2.13
C GLU A 124 2.64 -20.14 -2.12
N ILE A 125 3.17 -19.19 -2.89
CA ILE A 125 2.54 -17.87 -3.09
C ILE A 125 1.13 -18.04 -3.67
N ARG A 126 0.97 -18.88 -4.69
CA ARG A 126 -0.35 -19.17 -5.24
C ARG A 126 -1.29 -19.84 -4.22
N LYS A 127 -0.77 -20.82 -3.46
CA LYS A 127 -1.51 -21.49 -2.38
C LYS A 127 -1.98 -20.47 -1.34
N LEU A 128 -1.08 -19.56 -0.91
CA LEU A 128 -1.39 -18.50 0.04
C LEU A 128 -2.51 -17.59 -0.47
N TYR A 129 -2.42 -17.16 -1.72
CA TYR A 129 -3.44 -16.33 -2.35
C TYR A 129 -4.83 -17.01 -2.36
N LEU A 130 -4.88 -18.28 -2.77
CA LEU A 130 -6.14 -19.04 -2.78
C LEU A 130 -6.69 -19.25 -1.38
N LEU A 131 -5.83 -19.54 -0.41
CA LEU A 131 -6.21 -19.71 0.99
C LEU A 131 -6.78 -18.41 1.57
N CYS A 132 -6.08 -17.28 1.38
CA CYS A 132 -6.54 -15.98 1.86
C CYS A 132 -7.90 -15.58 1.26
N ASN A 133 -8.14 -15.87 -0.03
CA ASN A 133 -9.42 -15.59 -0.66
C ASN A 133 -10.59 -16.47 -0.15
N SER A 134 -10.29 -17.61 0.43
CA SER A 134 -11.30 -18.52 1.02
C SER A 134 -11.60 -18.22 2.49
N LEU A 135 -10.74 -17.49 3.19
CA LEU A 135 -10.91 -17.15 4.59
C LEU A 135 -12.01 -16.11 4.79
N LYS A 136 -12.83 -16.35 5.80
CA LYS A 136 -13.72 -15.32 6.33
C LYS A 136 -13.04 -14.61 7.50
N ILE A 137 -13.36 -13.34 7.70
CA ILE A 137 -12.82 -12.56 8.83
C ILE A 137 -13.14 -13.23 10.17
N SER A 138 -14.29 -13.92 10.27
CA SER A 138 -14.70 -14.70 11.45
C SER A 138 -13.76 -15.87 11.78
N ASP A 139 -13.02 -16.37 10.78
CA ASP A 139 -12.19 -17.57 10.92
C ASP A 139 -10.74 -17.19 11.33
N LEU A 140 -10.45 -15.89 11.34
CA LEU A 140 -9.14 -15.36 11.77
C LEU A 140 -9.14 -15.23 13.30
N GLU A 141 -8.35 -16.06 13.96
CA GLU A 141 -8.05 -15.85 15.37
C GLU A 141 -7.26 -14.54 15.53
N GLN A 142 -7.84 -13.58 16.25
CA GLN A 142 -7.29 -12.22 16.42
C GLN A 142 -5.90 -12.16 17.07
N THR A 143 -5.43 -13.27 17.62
CA THR A 143 -4.15 -13.38 18.33
C THR A 143 -3.02 -14.02 17.51
N LYS A 144 -3.30 -14.55 16.32
CA LYS A 144 -2.29 -15.20 15.48
C LYS A 144 -1.54 -14.19 14.61
N THR A 145 -0.22 -14.26 14.64
CA THR A 145 0.63 -13.51 13.71
C THR A 145 0.60 -14.15 12.31
N LEU A 146 1.02 -13.39 11.29
CA LEU A 146 1.22 -13.93 9.94
C LEU A 146 2.19 -15.13 9.95
N ASN A 147 3.25 -15.06 10.74
CA ASN A 147 4.23 -16.14 10.87
C ASN A 147 3.60 -17.42 11.42
N ASP A 148 2.74 -17.33 12.45
CA ASP A 148 2.02 -18.48 12.99
C ASP A 148 1.04 -19.06 11.98
N PHE A 149 0.36 -18.22 11.23
CA PHE A 149 -0.53 -18.63 10.15
C PHE A 149 0.21 -19.40 9.06
N LEU A 150 1.35 -18.90 8.60
CA LEU A 150 2.17 -19.57 7.58
C LEU A 150 2.69 -20.91 8.07
N LYS A 151 3.21 -20.99 9.29
CA LYS A 151 3.69 -22.23 9.92
C LYS A 151 2.57 -23.26 10.08
N THR A 152 1.41 -22.85 10.59
CA THR A 152 0.25 -23.75 10.78
C THR A 152 -0.23 -24.35 9.46
N ASN A 153 -0.10 -23.61 8.34
CA ASN A 153 -0.49 -24.06 7.01
C ASN A 153 0.66 -24.74 6.22
N ASN A 154 1.76 -25.09 6.90
CA ASN A 154 2.92 -25.80 6.35
C ASN A 154 3.54 -25.10 5.13
N PHE A 155 3.75 -23.79 5.24
CA PHE A 155 4.56 -23.04 4.28
C PHE A 155 6.06 -23.22 4.58
N SER A 156 6.89 -23.19 3.53
CA SER A 156 8.33 -23.35 3.69
C SER A 156 8.98 -22.08 4.22
N THR A 157 10.18 -22.24 4.78
CA THR A 157 11.05 -21.13 5.23
C THR A 157 11.48 -20.21 4.07
N TYR A 158 11.34 -20.66 2.82
CA TYR A 158 11.59 -19.83 1.63
C TYR A 158 10.52 -18.76 1.40
N LEU A 159 9.30 -18.99 1.92
CA LEU A 159 8.20 -18.02 1.86
C LEU A 159 8.12 -17.19 3.15
N ILE A 160 8.54 -17.77 4.28
CA ILE A 160 8.53 -17.13 5.61
C ILE A 160 9.74 -16.22 5.78
#